data_adab091575aedffdd1b6f94fa0089afa
#
_entry.id   adab091575aedffdd1b6f94fa0089afa
#
_cell.length_a   1.000
_cell.length_b   1.000
_cell.length_c   1.000
_cell.angle_alpha   90.00
_cell.angle_beta   90.00
_cell.angle_gamma   90.00
#
_symmetry.space_group_name_H-M   'P 1'
#
loop_
_entity.id
_entity.type
_entity.pdbx_description
1 polymer ?
#
loop_
_entity_poly.entity_id
_entity_poly.type
_entity_poly.pdbx_seq_one_letter_code
_entity_poly.pdbx_strand_id
1 'polypeptide(L)'
;IKTENSSVARRMFNLLKRIYGVNIKLTIRTQKKFLVKKIYLLQVTEKVSTIKLDVDNIYKNILSFSDEEQVSFLKGVFLATGSINDPAKSKYHLEFLIDNEGYAKTVDKLLKHFRFSSKILKREKGYMVYLKQAEEISDFIKLIGAINALFYFEDIRIYRDHKNMVNRLNNCEQANVEKSMKTCNEQ
;
A
#
# COMPACT_ATOMS: atom_id res chain seq x y z
N ILE A 1 18.19 -6.44 9.27
CA ILE A 1 16.89 -5.88 8.88
C ILE A 1 16.49 -4.87 9.94
N LYS A 2 16.02 -3.70 9.51
CA LYS A 2 15.58 -2.61 10.38
C LYS A 2 14.15 -2.22 9.99
N THR A 3 13.25 -2.10 10.98
CA THR A 3 11.86 -1.64 10.76
C THR A 3 11.34 -0.90 11.99
N GLU A 4 10.40 0.03 11.79
CA GLU A 4 9.68 0.71 12.87
C GLU A 4 8.36 -0.02 13.22
N ASN A 5 7.95 -0.96 12.39
CA ASN A 5 6.71 -1.71 12.57
C ASN A 5 6.96 -3.05 13.29
N SER A 6 6.35 -3.20 14.48
CA SER A 6 6.49 -4.41 15.31
C SER A 6 5.91 -5.67 14.66
N SER A 7 4.82 -5.54 13.90
CA SER A 7 4.18 -6.66 13.21
C SER A 7 5.06 -7.17 12.07
N VAL A 8 5.68 -6.26 11.30
CA VAL A 8 6.65 -6.60 10.26
C VAL A 8 7.87 -7.29 10.87
N ALA A 9 8.41 -6.73 11.98
CA ALA A 9 9.55 -7.34 12.69
C ALA A 9 9.25 -8.78 13.14
N ARG A 10 8.08 -9.01 13.74
CA ARG A 10 7.63 -10.34 14.19
C ARG A 10 7.47 -11.30 13.02
N ARG A 11 6.86 -10.85 11.93
CA ARG A 11 6.67 -11.67 10.73
C ARG A 11 8.01 -12.09 10.13
N MET A 12 8.93 -11.14 9.98
CA MET A 12 10.28 -11.41 9.46
C MET A 12 11.06 -12.36 10.36
N PHE A 13 10.99 -12.17 11.69
CA PHE A 13 11.62 -13.09 12.65
C PHE A 13 11.11 -14.53 12.47
N ASN A 14 9.80 -14.72 12.43
CA ASN A 14 9.18 -16.03 12.29
C ASN A 14 9.52 -16.69 10.94
N LEU A 15 9.49 -15.91 9.84
CA LEU A 15 9.82 -16.42 8.51
C LEU A 15 11.28 -16.87 8.41
N LEU A 16 12.22 -16.02 8.85
CA LEU A 16 13.64 -16.35 8.80
C LEU A 16 13.96 -17.58 9.66
N LYS A 17 13.38 -17.67 10.87
CA LYS A 17 13.56 -18.83 11.73
C LYS A 17 12.97 -20.11 11.11
N ARG A 18 11.78 -20.03 10.51
CA ARG A 18 11.10 -21.19 9.92
C ARG A 18 11.78 -21.69 8.65
N ILE A 19 12.22 -20.77 7.78
CA ILE A 19 12.76 -21.15 6.46
C ILE A 19 14.22 -21.54 6.55
N TYR A 20 15.03 -20.79 7.31
CA TYR A 20 16.47 -20.97 7.34
C TYR A 20 17.01 -21.60 8.64
N GLY A 21 16.17 -21.77 9.66
CA GLY A 21 16.60 -22.32 10.96
C GLY A 21 17.69 -21.49 11.66
N VAL A 22 17.78 -20.20 11.34
CA VAL A 22 18.86 -19.32 11.83
C VAL A 22 18.54 -18.71 13.19
N ASN A 23 19.56 -18.46 13.98
CA ASN A 23 19.43 -17.69 15.22
C ASN A 23 19.39 -16.20 14.93
N ILE A 24 18.36 -15.54 15.46
CA ILE A 24 18.08 -14.12 15.20
C ILE A 24 18.11 -13.36 16.53
N LYS A 25 18.98 -12.38 16.62
CA LYS A 25 19.00 -11.43 17.74
C LYS A 25 18.07 -10.28 17.44
N LEU A 26 17.02 -10.12 18.26
CA LEU A 26 16.11 -8.97 18.19
C LEU A 26 16.60 -7.90 19.17
N THR A 27 16.89 -6.71 18.65
CA THR A 27 17.25 -5.53 19.46
C THR A 27 16.20 -4.45 19.23
N ILE A 28 15.65 -3.92 20.33
CA ILE A 28 14.68 -2.82 20.28
C ILE A 28 15.41 -1.56 20.73
N ARG A 29 15.46 -0.55 19.85
CA ARG A 29 16.00 0.77 20.18
C ARG A 29 14.86 1.77 20.29
N THR A 30 14.83 2.55 21.37
CA THR A 30 13.88 3.63 21.54
C THR A 30 14.53 4.95 21.16
N GLN A 31 14.00 5.63 20.16
CA GLN A 31 14.43 6.94 19.73
C GLN A 31 13.56 7.99 20.43
N LYS A 32 14.17 8.85 21.25
CA LYS A 32 13.46 9.85 22.08
C LYS A 32 13.35 11.23 21.41
N LYS A 33 14.01 11.46 20.25
CA LYS A 33 13.96 12.75 19.54
C LYS A 33 12.63 12.90 18.80
N PHE A 34 11.85 13.93 19.12
CA PHE A 34 10.58 14.40 18.52
C PHE A 34 9.33 13.54 18.76
N LEU A 35 9.42 12.23 18.71
CA LEU A 35 8.36 11.27 19.01
C LEU A 35 9.01 9.97 19.48
N VAL A 36 8.43 9.33 20.50
CA VAL A 36 8.94 8.04 20.98
C VAL A 36 8.67 6.97 19.93
N LYS A 37 9.67 6.71 19.09
CA LYS A 37 9.61 5.65 18.08
C LYS A 37 10.46 4.46 18.53
N LYS A 38 9.87 3.27 18.41
CA LYS A 38 10.58 2.00 18.60
C LYS A 38 11.12 1.51 17.28
N ILE A 39 12.41 1.23 17.21
CA ILE A 39 13.09 0.66 16.05
C ILE A 39 13.46 -0.78 16.38
N TYR A 40 13.00 -1.70 15.57
CA TYR A 40 13.28 -3.14 15.68
C TYR A 40 14.41 -3.49 14.72
N LEU A 41 15.50 -4.06 15.30
CA LEU A 41 16.67 -4.51 14.57
C LEU A 41 16.74 -6.03 14.69
N LEU A 42 16.65 -6.71 13.56
CA LEU A 42 16.81 -8.16 13.44
C LEU A 42 18.22 -8.42 12.88
N GLN A 43 19.07 -9.06 13.67
CA GLN A 43 20.41 -9.44 13.29
C GLN A 43 20.53 -10.96 13.25
N VAL A 44 20.92 -11.47 12.09
CA VAL A 44 21.30 -12.88 11.93
C VAL A 44 22.76 -13.00 12.26
N THR A 45 23.11 -13.80 13.27
CA THR A 45 24.49 -13.92 13.80
C THR A 45 25.19 -15.16 13.29
N GLU A 46 24.44 -16.17 12.86
CA GLU A 46 24.98 -17.47 12.44
C GLU A 46 24.43 -17.86 11.07
N LYS A 47 25.21 -18.62 10.30
CA LYS A 47 24.82 -19.20 9.01
C LYS A 47 24.31 -18.16 7.99
N VAL A 48 24.88 -16.95 7.98
CA VAL A 48 24.50 -15.89 7.02
C VAL A 48 24.66 -16.39 5.57
N SER A 49 25.64 -17.25 5.31
CA SER A 49 25.88 -17.86 3.99
C SER A 49 24.74 -18.78 3.50
N THR A 50 23.87 -19.26 4.40
CA THR A 50 22.70 -20.06 4.02
C THR A 50 21.52 -19.22 3.53
N ILE A 51 21.51 -17.93 3.86
CA ILE A 51 20.45 -17.00 3.42
C ILE A 51 20.85 -16.45 2.05
N LYS A 52 20.58 -17.21 1.00
CA LYS A 52 20.77 -16.77 -0.38
C LYS A 52 19.54 -15.98 -0.83
N LEU A 53 19.45 -14.70 -0.47
CA LEU A 53 18.43 -13.79 -0.98
C LEU A 53 19.04 -13.02 -2.15
N ASP A 54 18.90 -13.58 -3.34
CA ASP A 54 19.21 -12.88 -4.58
C ASP A 54 18.01 -12.02 -5.00
N VAL A 55 17.94 -10.83 -4.41
CA VAL A 55 16.85 -9.88 -4.62
C VAL A 55 16.79 -9.45 -6.08
N ASP A 56 17.94 -9.21 -6.71
CA ASP A 56 18.01 -8.76 -8.10
C ASP A 56 17.45 -9.82 -9.06
N ASN A 57 17.77 -11.09 -8.82
CA ASN A 57 17.25 -12.20 -9.62
C ASN A 57 15.74 -12.37 -9.43
N ILE A 58 15.23 -12.21 -8.19
CA ILE A 58 13.78 -12.23 -7.94
C ILE A 58 13.09 -11.13 -8.74
N TYR A 59 13.56 -9.88 -8.64
CA TYR A 59 12.97 -8.77 -9.39
C TYR A 59 13.01 -8.95 -10.90
N LYS A 60 14.07 -9.57 -11.44
CA LYS A 60 14.17 -9.84 -12.89
C LYS A 60 13.19 -10.89 -13.37
N ASN A 61 12.92 -11.90 -12.56
CA ASN A 61 12.18 -13.10 -12.97
C ASN A 61 10.77 -13.19 -12.39
N ILE A 62 10.34 -12.23 -11.56
CA ILE A 62 9.08 -12.32 -10.82
C ILE A 62 7.85 -12.52 -11.72
N LEU A 63 7.86 -12.00 -12.93
CA LEU A 63 6.75 -12.15 -13.89
C LEU A 63 6.63 -13.57 -14.45
N SER A 64 7.66 -14.42 -14.30
CA SER A 64 7.62 -15.84 -14.67
C SER A 64 7.21 -16.78 -13.52
N PHE A 65 7.04 -16.24 -12.33
CA PHE A 65 6.62 -17.00 -11.16
C PHE A 65 5.10 -17.22 -11.19
N SER A 66 4.62 -18.15 -10.36
CA SER A 66 3.18 -18.37 -10.18
C SER A 66 2.48 -17.13 -9.59
N ASP A 67 1.17 -17.00 -9.83
CA ASP A 67 0.38 -15.88 -9.30
C ASP A 67 0.46 -15.80 -7.76
N GLU A 68 0.50 -16.93 -7.06
CA GLU A 68 0.65 -16.98 -5.60
C GLU A 68 2.00 -16.41 -5.13
N GLU A 69 3.07 -16.73 -5.83
CA GLU A 69 4.41 -16.20 -5.56
C GLU A 69 4.48 -14.70 -5.87
N GLN A 70 3.88 -14.28 -6.98
CA GLN A 70 3.77 -12.87 -7.37
C GLN A 70 2.99 -12.05 -6.33
N VAL A 71 1.86 -12.56 -5.84
CA VAL A 71 1.09 -11.93 -4.75
C VAL A 71 1.89 -11.90 -3.46
N SER A 72 2.61 -12.97 -3.13
CA SER A 72 3.48 -13.01 -1.96
C SER A 72 4.62 -11.99 -2.04
N PHE A 73 5.18 -11.80 -3.23
CA PHE A 73 6.17 -10.75 -3.51
C PHE A 73 5.57 -9.36 -3.32
N LEU A 74 4.38 -9.07 -3.89
CA LEU A 74 3.69 -7.78 -3.71
C LEU A 74 3.40 -7.48 -2.24
N LYS A 75 2.99 -8.49 -1.44
CA LYS A 75 2.85 -8.36 0.02
C LYS A 75 4.16 -7.92 0.68
N GLY A 76 5.27 -8.53 0.29
CA GLY A 76 6.60 -8.21 0.80
C GLY A 76 7.01 -6.77 0.46
N VAL A 77 6.87 -6.38 -0.81
CA VAL A 77 7.16 -5.02 -1.28
C VAL A 77 6.27 -3.99 -0.58
N PHE A 78 4.97 -4.27 -0.44
CA PHE A 78 4.04 -3.38 0.25
C PHE A 78 4.42 -3.19 1.72
N LEU A 79 4.77 -4.25 2.44
CA LEU A 79 5.20 -4.16 3.83
C LEU A 79 6.51 -3.38 4.02
N ALA A 80 7.37 -3.36 3.00
CA ALA A 80 8.65 -2.66 3.03
C ALA A 80 8.54 -1.18 2.62
N THR A 81 7.77 -0.87 1.60
CA THR A 81 7.79 0.42 0.89
C THR A 81 6.42 1.02 0.64
N GLY A 82 5.35 0.26 0.90
CA GLY A 82 3.99 0.66 0.60
C GLY A 82 3.31 1.46 1.69
N SER A 83 2.41 2.33 1.28
CA SER A 83 1.48 3.00 2.19
C SER A 83 0.12 3.21 1.52
N ILE A 84 -0.94 3.25 2.33
CA ILE A 84 -2.30 3.59 1.91
C ILE A 84 -2.79 4.72 2.80
N ASN A 85 -3.33 5.74 2.18
CA ASN A 85 -3.97 6.82 2.92
C ASN A 85 -5.24 6.33 3.62
N ASP A 86 -5.45 6.80 4.85
CA ASP A 86 -6.71 6.58 5.57
C ASP A 86 -7.87 7.23 4.78
N PRO A 87 -8.82 6.44 4.25
CA PRO A 87 -9.91 6.98 3.45
C PRO A 87 -10.83 7.91 4.24
N ALA A 88 -10.88 7.83 5.57
CA ALA A 88 -11.66 8.73 6.40
C ALA A 88 -11.09 10.16 6.42
N LYS A 89 -9.77 10.31 6.26
CA LYS A 89 -9.06 11.59 6.47
C LYS A 89 -8.59 12.25 5.18
N SER A 90 -8.37 11.48 4.12
CA SER A 90 -7.73 12.00 2.91
C SER A 90 -8.26 11.36 1.63
N LYS A 91 -7.74 11.79 0.48
CA LYS A 91 -8.07 11.20 -0.83
C LYS A 91 -7.51 9.78 -0.92
N TYR A 92 -8.19 8.95 -1.72
CA TYR A 92 -7.73 7.60 -2.04
C TYR A 92 -6.35 7.65 -2.69
N HIS A 93 -5.40 6.98 -2.07
CA HIS A 93 -4.03 6.91 -2.56
C HIS A 93 -3.34 5.69 -1.95
N LEU A 94 -2.80 4.86 -2.81
CA LEU A 94 -1.89 3.78 -2.47
C LEU A 94 -0.58 4.04 -3.20
N GLU A 95 0.54 3.95 -2.51
CA GLU A 95 1.86 4.17 -3.09
C GLU A 95 2.89 3.16 -2.62
N PHE A 96 3.89 2.94 -3.47
CA PHE A 96 5.14 2.25 -3.16
C PHE A 96 6.29 3.22 -3.41
N LEU A 97 7.14 3.43 -2.41
CA LEU A 97 8.33 4.27 -2.52
C LEU A 97 9.55 3.39 -2.73
N ILE A 98 10.14 3.42 -3.91
CA ILE A 98 11.19 2.51 -4.36
C ILE A 98 12.39 3.32 -4.85
N ASP A 99 13.59 3.05 -4.32
CA ASP A 99 14.78 3.83 -4.64
C ASP A 99 15.32 3.53 -6.06
N ASN A 100 15.16 2.29 -6.55
CA ASN A 100 15.69 1.82 -7.82
C ASN A 100 14.64 1.84 -8.93
N GLU A 101 14.99 2.43 -10.08
CA GLU A 101 14.09 2.54 -11.24
C GLU A 101 13.67 1.17 -11.81
N GLY A 102 14.61 0.25 -11.91
CA GLY A 102 14.34 -1.10 -12.42
C GLY A 102 13.32 -1.82 -11.54
N TYR A 103 13.47 -1.73 -10.22
CA TYR A 103 12.51 -2.31 -9.26
C TYR A 103 11.14 -1.64 -9.34
N ALA A 104 11.08 -0.31 -9.48
CA ALA A 104 9.82 0.41 -9.65
C ALA A 104 9.10 -0.02 -10.93
N LYS A 105 9.82 -0.17 -12.05
CA LYS A 105 9.26 -0.68 -13.31
C LYS A 105 8.76 -2.12 -13.18
N THR A 106 9.45 -2.97 -12.42
CA THR A 106 9.00 -4.35 -12.18
C THR A 106 7.72 -4.38 -11.36
N VAL A 107 7.63 -3.59 -10.29
CA VAL A 107 6.41 -3.49 -9.46
C VAL A 107 5.24 -2.94 -10.29
N ASP A 108 5.45 -1.92 -11.12
CA ASP A 108 4.43 -1.39 -12.01
C ASP A 108 3.93 -2.43 -13.02
N LYS A 109 4.85 -3.17 -13.66
CA LYS A 109 4.48 -4.26 -14.56
C LYS A 109 3.69 -5.34 -13.86
N LEU A 110 4.07 -5.70 -12.64
CA LEU A 110 3.38 -6.71 -11.84
C LEU A 110 1.98 -6.25 -11.44
N LEU A 111 1.81 -5.00 -11.03
CA LEU A 111 0.50 -4.41 -10.75
C LEU A 111 -0.38 -4.43 -12.02
N LYS A 112 0.17 -4.07 -13.18
CA LYS A 112 -0.55 -4.13 -14.46
C LYS A 112 -0.91 -5.56 -14.89
N HIS A 113 -0.07 -6.55 -14.56
CA HIS A 113 -0.40 -7.96 -14.76
C HIS A 113 -1.69 -8.35 -14.01
N PHE A 114 -1.86 -7.84 -12.79
CA PHE A 114 -3.10 -7.98 -12.00
C PHE A 114 -4.18 -6.95 -12.35
N ARG A 115 -4.08 -6.27 -13.51
CA ARG A 115 -5.06 -5.32 -14.06
C ARG A 115 -5.23 -4.02 -13.28
N PHE A 116 -4.26 -3.62 -12.48
CA PHE A 116 -4.25 -2.31 -11.84
C PHE A 116 -3.69 -1.23 -12.78
N SER A 117 -4.30 -0.05 -12.80
CA SER A 117 -3.86 1.10 -13.62
C SER A 117 -2.77 1.92 -12.91
N SER A 118 -1.71 1.25 -12.45
CA SER A 118 -0.60 1.89 -11.75
C SER A 118 0.17 2.87 -12.62
N LYS A 119 0.71 3.91 -11.99
CA LYS A 119 1.55 4.93 -12.61
C LYS A 119 2.85 5.09 -11.84
N ILE A 120 3.92 5.44 -12.56
CA ILE A 120 5.23 5.73 -11.98
C ILE A 120 5.46 7.25 -12.02
N LEU A 121 5.92 7.81 -10.91
CA LEU A 121 6.36 9.19 -10.80
C LEU A 121 7.79 9.21 -10.23
N LYS A 122 8.71 9.87 -10.95
CA LYS A 122 10.05 10.12 -10.45
C LYS A 122 10.00 11.22 -9.37
N ARG A 123 10.65 10.98 -8.25
CA ARG A 123 10.79 11.94 -7.13
C ARG A 123 12.26 12.27 -6.90
N GLU A 124 12.54 13.24 -6.05
CA GLU A 124 13.93 13.60 -5.67
C GLU A 124 14.69 12.41 -5.09
N LYS A 125 13.99 11.56 -4.31
CA LYS A 125 14.55 10.35 -3.73
C LYS A 125 13.80 9.13 -4.24
N GLY A 126 14.19 8.64 -5.44
CA GLY A 126 13.65 7.41 -6.00
C GLY A 126 12.39 7.58 -6.85
N TYR A 127 11.55 6.56 -6.84
CA TYR A 127 10.38 6.42 -7.70
C TYR A 127 9.16 6.05 -6.87
N MET A 128 8.02 6.64 -7.19
CA MET A 128 6.74 6.32 -6.58
C MET A 128 5.87 5.60 -7.60
N VAL A 129 5.50 4.36 -7.30
CA VAL A 129 4.46 3.62 -8.04
C VAL A 129 3.17 3.77 -7.28
N TYR A 130 2.06 4.20 -7.92
CA TYR A 130 0.85 4.54 -7.19
C TYR A 130 -0.45 4.20 -7.92
N LEU A 131 -1.52 4.04 -7.12
CA LEU A 131 -2.92 3.90 -7.51
C LEU A 131 -3.75 5.01 -6.84
N LYS A 132 -4.80 5.49 -7.53
CA LYS A 132 -5.69 6.54 -7.02
C LYS A 132 -7.16 6.17 -7.01
N GLN A 133 -7.55 5.13 -7.75
CA GLN A 133 -8.94 4.69 -7.82
C GLN A 133 -9.30 3.88 -6.58
N ALA A 134 -10.41 4.22 -5.94
CA ALA A 134 -10.85 3.57 -4.71
C ALA A 134 -11.07 2.07 -4.90
N GLU A 135 -11.69 1.68 -6.02
CA GLU A 135 -11.95 0.29 -6.36
C GLU A 135 -10.66 -0.51 -6.52
N GLU A 136 -9.69 0.01 -7.28
CA GLU A 136 -8.39 -0.65 -7.45
C GLU A 136 -7.62 -0.81 -6.13
N ILE A 137 -7.70 0.20 -5.23
CA ILE A 137 -7.08 0.11 -3.91
C ILE A 137 -7.77 -0.95 -3.06
N SER A 138 -9.09 -1.04 -3.11
CA SER A 138 -9.86 -2.10 -2.45
C SER A 138 -9.48 -3.48 -2.97
N ASP A 139 -9.43 -3.64 -4.31
CA ASP A 139 -9.02 -4.89 -4.95
C ASP A 139 -7.57 -5.27 -4.58
N PHE A 140 -6.67 -4.30 -4.48
CA PHE A 140 -5.31 -4.55 -4.02
C PHE A 140 -5.29 -5.03 -2.55
N ILE A 141 -6.04 -4.39 -1.65
CA ILE A 141 -6.16 -4.80 -0.24
C ILE A 141 -6.69 -6.24 -0.15
N LYS A 142 -7.67 -6.58 -1.00
CA LYS A 142 -8.22 -7.94 -1.13
C LYS A 142 -7.18 -8.91 -1.65
N LEU A 143 -6.45 -8.57 -2.72
CA LEU A 143 -5.40 -9.39 -3.34
C LEU A 143 -4.32 -9.76 -2.33
N ILE A 144 -3.87 -8.81 -1.53
CA ILE A 144 -2.86 -9.08 -0.48
C ILE A 144 -3.46 -9.78 0.76
N GLY A 145 -4.76 -10.03 0.82
CA GLY A 145 -5.44 -10.75 1.90
C GLY A 145 -5.55 -9.96 3.20
N ALA A 146 -5.58 -8.62 3.16
CA ALA A 146 -5.72 -7.76 4.34
C ALA A 146 -7.21 -7.53 4.68
N ILE A 147 -7.95 -8.59 4.99
CA ILE A 147 -9.42 -8.61 5.10
C ILE A 147 -9.98 -7.57 6.08
N ASN A 148 -9.39 -7.41 7.27
CA ASN A 148 -9.87 -6.40 8.22
C ASN A 148 -9.71 -4.97 7.70
N ALA A 149 -8.61 -4.71 6.98
CA ALA A 149 -8.39 -3.41 6.34
C ALA A 149 -9.35 -3.19 5.15
N LEU A 150 -9.71 -4.27 4.44
CA LEU A 150 -10.67 -4.24 3.35
C LEU A 150 -12.04 -3.80 3.85
N PHE A 151 -12.59 -4.42 4.90
CA PHE A 151 -13.89 -4.05 5.45
C PHE A 151 -13.90 -2.58 5.92
N TYR A 152 -12.89 -2.16 6.66
CA TYR A 152 -12.76 -0.76 7.06
C TYR A 152 -12.74 0.21 5.87
N PHE A 153 -11.98 -0.13 4.83
CA PHE A 153 -11.86 0.69 3.62
C PHE A 153 -13.19 0.79 2.87
N GLU A 154 -13.91 -0.34 2.71
CA GLU A 154 -15.20 -0.40 2.02
C GLU A 154 -16.29 0.34 2.79
N ASP A 155 -16.38 0.20 4.10
CA ASP A 155 -17.36 0.92 4.92
C ASP A 155 -17.25 2.44 4.72
N ILE A 156 -16.02 2.95 4.70
CA ILE A 156 -15.81 4.38 4.49
C ILE A 156 -16.07 4.78 3.04
N ARG A 157 -15.74 3.92 2.06
CA ARG A 157 -16.02 4.16 0.65
C ARG A 157 -17.53 4.32 0.43
N ILE A 158 -18.32 3.36 0.92
CA ILE A 158 -19.79 3.39 0.83
C ILE A 158 -20.35 4.66 1.49
N TYR A 159 -19.89 4.99 2.70
CA TYR A 159 -20.34 6.22 3.37
C TYR A 159 -20.03 7.48 2.57
N ARG A 160 -18.82 7.60 1.99
CA ARG A 160 -18.44 8.75 1.16
C ARG A 160 -19.24 8.84 -0.13
N ASP A 161 -19.50 7.72 -0.79
CA ASP A 161 -20.26 7.67 -2.01
C ASP A 161 -21.72 8.07 -1.76
N HIS A 162 -22.32 7.57 -0.67
CA HIS A 162 -23.64 7.98 -0.25
C HIS A 162 -23.71 9.50 0.04
N LYS A 163 -22.76 10.02 0.81
CA LYS A 163 -22.68 11.47 1.10
C LYS A 163 -22.53 12.31 -0.17
N ASN A 164 -21.70 11.86 -1.11
CA ASN A 164 -21.51 12.55 -2.39
C ASN A 164 -22.80 12.53 -3.23
N MET A 165 -23.53 11.42 -3.23
CA MET A 165 -24.81 11.29 -3.91
C MET A 165 -25.84 12.27 -3.32
N VAL A 166 -26.01 12.32 -2.00
CA VAL A 166 -26.91 13.26 -1.32
C VAL A 166 -26.54 14.71 -1.65
N ASN A 167 -25.27 15.06 -1.61
CA ASN A 167 -24.81 16.42 -1.94
C ASN A 167 -25.13 16.78 -3.40
N ARG A 168 -24.98 15.84 -4.35
CA ARG A 168 -25.34 16.07 -5.76
C ARG A 168 -26.84 16.28 -5.95
N LEU A 169 -27.69 15.51 -5.24
CA LEU A 169 -29.15 15.69 -5.27
C LEU A 169 -29.54 17.07 -4.74
N ASN A 170 -29.03 17.45 -3.57
CA ASN A 170 -29.31 18.76 -2.97
C ASN A 170 -28.89 19.91 -3.91
N ASN A 171 -27.68 19.82 -4.51
CA ASN A 171 -27.22 20.84 -5.47
C ASN A 171 -28.09 20.92 -6.72
N CYS A 172 -28.59 19.77 -7.21
CA CYS A 172 -29.52 19.71 -8.36
C CYS A 172 -30.85 20.35 -8.01
N GLU A 173 -31.42 20.03 -6.84
CA GLU A 173 -32.70 20.61 -6.38
C GLU A 173 -32.56 22.13 -6.19
N GLN A 174 -31.51 22.61 -5.56
CA GLN A 174 -31.24 24.03 -5.38
C GLN A 174 -31.15 24.75 -6.74
N ALA A 175 -30.37 24.20 -7.69
CA ALA A 175 -30.26 24.80 -9.02
C ALA A 175 -31.58 24.85 -9.77
N ASN A 176 -32.46 23.85 -9.60
CA ASN A 176 -33.79 23.82 -10.20
C ASN A 176 -34.72 24.89 -9.58
N VAL A 177 -34.68 25.04 -8.25
CA VAL A 177 -35.44 26.10 -7.55
C VAL A 177 -35.00 27.49 -8.00
N GLU A 178 -33.68 27.73 -8.06
CA GLU A 178 -33.12 29.03 -8.52
C GLU A 178 -33.53 29.36 -9.96
N LYS A 179 -33.55 28.37 -10.87
CA LYS A 179 -34.03 28.57 -12.24
C LYS A 179 -35.52 28.91 -12.28
N SER A 180 -36.33 28.17 -11.53
CA SER A 180 -37.79 28.42 -11.47
C SER A 180 -38.09 29.81 -10.91
N MET A 181 -37.39 30.26 -9.88
CA MET A 181 -37.54 31.60 -9.32
C MET A 181 -37.13 32.71 -10.30
N LYS A 182 -36.06 32.52 -11.07
CA LYS A 182 -35.66 33.48 -12.11
C LYS A 182 -36.73 33.62 -13.20
N THR A 183 -37.25 32.49 -13.70
CA THR A 183 -38.28 32.49 -14.72
C THR A 183 -39.59 33.15 -14.23
N CYS A 184 -39.97 32.96 -12.95
CA CYS A 184 -41.13 33.64 -12.38
C CYS A 184 -40.94 35.15 -12.23
N ASN A 185 -39.72 35.63 -12.00
CA ASN A 185 -39.41 37.06 -11.84
C ASN A 185 -39.22 37.79 -13.18
N GLU A 186 -39.02 37.09 -14.28
CA GLU A 186 -38.87 37.62 -15.64
C GLU A 186 -40.23 37.68 -16.41
N GLN A 187 -41.32 37.14 -15.85
CA GLN A 187 -42.67 37.25 -16.33
C GLN A 187 -43.47 38.37 -15.62
#